data_f606666dda02a3cd63b9006c03168f72
#
_entry.id   f606666dda02a3cd63b9006c03168f72
#
_cell.length_a   1.000
_cell.length_b   1.000
_cell.length_c   1.000
_cell.angle_alpha   90.00
_cell.angle_beta   90.00
_cell.angle_gamma   90.00
#
_symmetry.space_group_name_H-M   'P 1'
#
loop_
_entity.id
_entity.type
_entity.pdbx_description
1 polymer ?
#
loop_
_entity_poly.entity_id
_entity_poly.type
_entity_poly.pdbx_seq_one_letter_code
_entity_poly.pdbx_strand_id
1 'polypeptide(L)'
;MDFSRFGNKFAGDSGITLLMQDLNDGLTNPDAIMLGGGNPAQIPAMNHYFTELLKDMATTGELTASMTNYDGPQGKDRFLDALAALLQQQYGWEISAKNIVLTNGSQSAFFSLFNLLAGEFENGKKKKILLPLSPEYIGYADAGLSPDMFISYQPTISMLEDGFFKYHVDFSKLVIDDSIAAICASRPTNPTGNVLTDEEIEHLAALAKEHQIPLIIDNAYGLPFPDIIFEEVTPFWDDNTILCMSLSKLGLPGVRCGIVIANEAMVTALSNINGIVNLAPGSIGPAVAAKMIHQQELLPLSQNVIKPFYHQKVQRAVELLRQAIPDPRFKIHKPEGAIFLWLWFEDLPITTKVLYQRLKQRGVLIVPGEYFFIGLQDEWAHSHECLRMNYVQDDEAMQRGITIIAEEVAKAYAE
;
A
#
# COMPACT_ATOMS: atom_id res chain seq x y z
N MET A 1 7.47 -32.72 10.47
CA MET A 1 8.59 -32.46 9.52
C MET A 1 9.43 -31.34 10.09
N ASP A 2 10.74 -31.47 10.13
CA ASP A 2 11.61 -30.41 10.62
C ASP A 2 11.96 -29.49 9.45
N PHE A 3 11.78 -28.19 9.64
CA PHE A 3 12.12 -27.16 8.66
C PHE A 3 13.42 -26.47 9.03
N SER A 4 14.09 -25.87 8.03
CA SER A 4 15.17 -24.94 8.27
C SER A 4 14.67 -23.69 9.02
N ARG A 5 15.60 -22.82 9.49
CA ARG A 5 15.22 -21.54 10.13
C ARG A 5 14.31 -20.70 9.23
N PHE A 6 14.61 -20.65 7.91
CA PHE A 6 13.75 -20.02 6.91
C PHE A 6 12.36 -20.68 6.83
N GLY A 7 12.33 -22.04 6.75
CA GLY A 7 11.08 -22.79 6.68
C GLY A 7 10.21 -22.59 7.92
N ASN A 8 10.82 -22.59 9.11
CA ASN A 8 10.09 -22.38 10.37
C ASN A 8 9.40 -21.02 10.45
N LYS A 9 10.00 -19.96 9.85
CA LYS A 9 9.35 -18.66 9.78
C LYS A 9 8.03 -18.69 9.01
N PHE A 10 7.95 -19.46 7.92
CA PHE A 10 6.79 -19.51 7.04
C PHE A 10 5.88 -20.73 7.28
N ALA A 11 6.30 -21.65 8.13
CA ALA A 11 5.48 -22.82 8.51
C ALA A 11 4.47 -22.52 9.63
N GLY A 12 4.64 -21.39 10.33
CA GLY A 12 3.71 -20.88 11.33
C GLY A 12 2.69 -19.91 10.74
N ASP A 13 1.63 -19.67 11.50
CA ASP A 13 0.64 -18.67 11.14
C ASP A 13 1.25 -17.26 11.28
N SER A 14 1.14 -16.46 10.24
CA SER A 14 1.47 -15.04 10.29
C SER A 14 0.22 -14.18 10.53
N GLY A 15 0.39 -13.02 11.11
CA GLY A 15 -0.73 -12.12 11.41
C GLY A 15 -1.53 -11.75 10.15
N ILE A 16 -0.84 -11.50 9.02
CA ILE A 16 -1.49 -11.20 7.74
C ILE A 16 -2.19 -12.45 7.17
N THR A 17 -1.59 -13.64 7.29
CA THR A 17 -2.18 -14.87 6.77
C THR A 17 -3.46 -15.21 7.52
N LEU A 18 -3.44 -15.13 8.85
CA LEU A 18 -4.63 -15.34 9.69
C LEU A 18 -5.74 -14.34 9.36
N LEU A 19 -5.39 -13.05 9.20
CA LEU A 19 -6.37 -12.05 8.82
C LEU A 19 -6.95 -12.31 7.43
N MET A 20 -6.12 -12.68 6.46
CA MET A 20 -6.59 -12.99 5.09
C MET A 20 -7.47 -14.23 5.07
N GLN A 21 -7.17 -15.25 5.88
CA GLN A 21 -8.02 -16.42 6.03
C GLN A 21 -9.34 -16.04 6.69
N ASP A 22 -9.30 -15.28 7.77
CA ASP A 22 -10.51 -14.82 8.48
C ASP A 22 -11.44 -13.99 7.58
N LEU A 23 -10.88 -13.09 6.76
CA LEU A 23 -11.64 -12.36 5.75
C LEU A 23 -12.21 -13.26 4.66
N ASN A 24 -11.44 -14.25 4.20
CA ASN A 24 -11.88 -15.21 3.18
C ASN A 24 -12.99 -16.13 3.71
N ASP A 25 -12.85 -16.62 4.94
CA ASP A 25 -13.87 -17.42 5.60
C ASP A 25 -15.18 -16.65 5.79
N GLY A 26 -15.07 -15.36 6.10
CA GLY A 26 -16.22 -14.48 6.18
C GLY A 26 -16.98 -14.34 4.85
N LEU A 27 -16.28 -14.41 3.71
CA LEU A 27 -16.91 -14.39 2.38
C LEU A 27 -17.66 -15.66 2.00
N THR A 28 -17.57 -16.73 2.80
CA THR A 28 -18.43 -17.92 2.62
C THR A 28 -19.91 -17.62 2.91
N ASN A 29 -20.16 -16.54 3.68
CA ASN A 29 -21.51 -16.01 3.84
C ASN A 29 -21.88 -15.14 2.63
N PRO A 30 -22.93 -15.50 1.84
CA PRO A 30 -23.32 -14.73 0.65
C PRO A 30 -23.80 -13.31 0.96
N ASP A 31 -24.21 -13.05 2.20
CA ASP A 31 -24.68 -11.74 2.66
C ASP A 31 -23.54 -10.90 3.27
N ALA A 32 -22.31 -11.39 3.25
CA ALA A 32 -21.16 -10.69 3.84
C ALA A 32 -20.84 -9.39 3.09
N ILE A 33 -20.60 -8.34 3.85
CA ILE A 33 -20.21 -7.02 3.36
C ILE A 33 -18.70 -6.86 3.59
N MET A 34 -17.92 -6.90 2.50
CA MET A 34 -16.46 -6.85 2.53
C MET A 34 -15.96 -5.39 2.55
N LEU A 35 -15.87 -4.79 3.73
CA LEU A 35 -15.27 -3.47 3.92
C LEU A 35 -13.78 -3.53 4.39
N GLY A 36 -13.23 -4.75 4.54
CA GLY A 36 -11.84 -4.96 4.97
C GLY A 36 -10.86 -5.26 3.84
N GLY A 37 -11.34 -5.64 2.65
CA GLY A 37 -10.49 -6.07 1.53
C GLY A 37 -9.63 -4.96 0.93
N GLY A 38 -8.56 -5.35 0.24
CA GLY A 38 -7.62 -4.44 -0.43
C GLY A 38 -7.77 -4.42 -1.97
N ASN A 39 -8.78 -5.08 -2.54
CA ASN A 39 -9.01 -5.04 -3.97
C ASN A 39 -9.46 -3.63 -4.42
N PRO A 40 -8.99 -3.15 -5.58
CA PRO A 40 -9.53 -1.92 -6.18
C PRO A 40 -11.00 -2.11 -6.58
N ALA A 41 -11.72 -1.00 -6.70
CA ALA A 41 -13.08 -1.00 -7.22
C ALA A 41 -13.13 -1.48 -8.68
N GLN A 42 -14.25 -2.11 -9.04
CA GLN A 42 -14.55 -2.43 -10.44
C GLN A 42 -15.12 -1.18 -11.13
N ILE A 43 -14.24 -0.41 -11.80
CA ILE A 43 -14.63 0.79 -12.53
C ILE A 43 -15.08 0.38 -13.94
N PRO A 44 -16.37 0.53 -14.31
CA PRO A 44 -16.88 0.01 -15.60
C PRO A 44 -16.12 0.54 -16.81
N ALA A 45 -15.76 1.82 -16.82
CA ALA A 45 -14.99 2.42 -17.91
C ALA A 45 -13.59 1.79 -18.05
N MET A 46 -12.90 1.52 -16.93
CA MET A 46 -11.60 0.85 -16.94
C MET A 46 -11.71 -0.60 -17.41
N ASN A 47 -12.72 -1.33 -16.91
CA ASN A 47 -12.95 -2.71 -17.34
C ASN A 47 -13.23 -2.82 -18.84
N HIS A 48 -14.02 -1.88 -19.37
CA HIS A 48 -14.26 -1.79 -20.82
C HIS A 48 -12.97 -1.50 -21.57
N TYR A 49 -12.21 -0.50 -21.15
CA TYR A 49 -10.93 -0.13 -21.75
C TYR A 49 -9.95 -1.31 -21.79
N PHE A 50 -9.75 -2.01 -20.67
CA PHE A 50 -8.87 -3.17 -20.61
C PHE A 50 -9.35 -4.31 -21.53
N THR A 51 -10.68 -4.52 -21.63
CA THR A 51 -11.24 -5.54 -22.52
C THR A 51 -10.91 -5.24 -23.98
N GLU A 52 -11.09 -4.01 -24.44
CA GLU A 52 -10.79 -3.62 -25.82
C GLU A 52 -9.27 -3.63 -26.08
N LEU A 53 -8.46 -3.17 -25.13
CA LEU A 53 -7.00 -3.21 -25.23
C LEU A 53 -6.48 -4.65 -25.38
N LEU A 54 -7.00 -5.59 -24.59
CA LEU A 54 -6.61 -7.00 -24.65
C LEU A 54 -7.06 -7.67 -25.96
N LYS A 55 -8.23 -7.31 -26.51
CA LYS A 55 -8.68 -7.78 -27.83
C LYS A 55 -7.74 -7.31 -28.93
N ASP A 56 -7.35 -6.03 -28.89
CA ASP A 56 -6.38 -5.49 -29.84
C ASP A 56 -5.02 -6.20 -29.73
N MET A 57 -4.50 -6.38 -28.50
CA MET A 57 -3.26 -7.12 -28.24
C MET A 57 -3.34 -8.59 -28.72
N ALA A 58 -4.50 -9.24 -28.62
CA ALA A 58 -4.71 -10.58 -29.13
C ALA A 58 -4.67 -10.60 -30.66
N THR A 59 -5.29 -9.62 -31.31
CA THR A 59 -5.34 -9.49 -32.79
C THR A 59 -3.95 -9.19 -33.37
N THR A 60 -3.17 -8.35 -32.70
CA THR A 60 -1.81 -8.01 -33.15
C THR A 60 -0.74 -9.06 -32.79
N GLY A 61 -1.09 -10.07 -31.99
CA GLY A 61 -0.18 -11.10 -31.50
C GLY A 61 0.66 -10.66 -30.29
N GLU A 62 0.56 -9.43 -29.84
CA GLU A 62 1.31 -8.92 -28.67
C GLU A 62 0.96 -9.69 -27.38
N LEU A 63 -0.30 -10.05 -27.19
CA LEU A 63 -0.74 -10.85 -26.05
C LEU A 63 -0.11 -12.25 -26.08
N THR A 64 -0.17 -12.92 -27.23
CA THR A 64 0.43 -14.24 -27.42
C THR A 64 1.95 -14.18 -27.14
N ALA A 65 2.66 -13.21 -27.70
CA ALA A 65 4.08 -13.03 -27.48
C ALA A 65 4.41 -12.82 -25.98
N SER A 66 3.57 -12.11 -25.24
CA SER A 66 3.74 -11.88 -23.79
C SER A 66 3.43 -13.12 -22.94
N MET A 67 2.69 -14.10 -23.46
CA MET A 67 2.39 -15.36 -22.76
C MET A 67 3.38 -16.48 -23.06
N THR A 68 4.00 -16.46 -24.23
CA THR A 68 4.78 -17.60 -24.74
C THR A 68 6.30 -17.38 -24.65
N ASN A 69 6.76 -16.20 -24.23
CA ASN A 69 8.18 -15.90 -24.08
C ASN A 69 8.47 -15.37 -22.68
N TYR A 70 9.65 -15.71 -22.17
CA TYR A 70 10.21 -15.05 -20.99
C TYR A 70 10.82 -13.70 -21.39
N ASP A 71 10.60 -12.68 -20.56
CA ASP A 71 11.41 -11.47 -20.58
C ASP A 71 12.70 -11.68 -19.75
N GLY A 72 13.58 -10.68 -19.68
CA GLY A 72 14.72 -10.70 -18.79
C GLY A 72 14.34 -10.62 -17.29
N PRO A 73 15.25 -10.93 -16.38
CA PRO A 73 14.99 -10.87 -14.93
C PRO A 73 14.71 -9.45 -14.43
N GLN A 74 15.12 -8.41 -15.15
CA GLN A 74 14.78 -7.01 -14.87
C GLN A 74 13.33 -6.69 -15.25
N GLY A 75 12.77 -7.39 -16.22
CA GLY A 75 11.41 -7.21 -16.75
C GLY A 75 11.38 -6.92 -18.24
N LYS A 76 10.25 -6.48 -18.75
CA LYS A 76 9.98 -6.23 -20.16
C LYS A 76 10.62 -4.91 -20.64
N ASP A 77 11.66 -4.96 -21.47
CA ASP A 77 12.43 -3.80 -21.95
C ASP A 77 11.52 -2.69 -22.49
N ARG A 78 10.57 -3.02 -23.36
CA ARG A 78 9.62 -2.04 -23.93
C ARG A 78 8.86 -1.24 -22.88
N PHE A 79 8.53 -1.86 -21.73
CA PHE A 79 7.88 -1.16 -20.64
C PHE A 79 8.85 -0.33 -19.83
N LEU A 80 10.05 -0.85 -19.57
CA LEU A 80 11.11 -0.14 -18.84
C LEU A 80 11.47 1.17 -19.57
N ASP A 81 11.69 1.10 -20.88
CA ASP A 81 11.99 2.27 -21.72
C ASP A 81 10.83 3.27 -21.76
N ALA A 82 9.60 2.78 -21.97
CA ALA A 82 8.40 3.63 -22.03
C ALA A 82 8.14 4.35 -20.71
N LEU A 83 8.30 3.66 -19.58
CA LEU A 83 8.10 4.23 -18.24
C LEU A 83 9.21 5.25 -17.92
N ALA A 84 10.47 4.94 -18.22
CA ALA A 84 11.57 5.89 -18.04
C ALA A 84 11.32 7.18 -18.81
N ALA A 85 10.95 7.08 -20.09
CA ALA A 85 10.63 8.23 -20.93
C ALA A 85 9.43 9.02 -20.38
N LEU A 86 8.39 8.35 -19.89
CA LEU A 86 7.23 8.99 -19.28
C LEU A 86 7.63 9.81 -18.05
N LEU A 87 8.43 9.25 -17.14
CA LEU A 87 8.84 9.91 -15.90
C LEU A 87 9.83 11.06 -16.16
N GLN A 88 10.74 10.91 -17.12
CA GLN A 88 11.58 12.00 -17.60
C GLN A 88 10.72 13.18 -18.13
N GLN A 89 9.73 12.87 -18.96
CA GLN A 89 8.86 13.90 -19.55
C GLN A 89 7.99 14.58 -18.49
N GLN A 90 7.45 13.83 -17.53
CA GLN A 90 6.53 14.37 -16.53
C GLN A 90 7.24 15.15 -15.42
N TYR A 91 8.41 14.69 -14.98
CA TYR A 91 9.06 15.18 -13.76
C TYR A 91 10.50 15.65 -13.97
N GLY A 92 11.08 15.47 -15.16
CA GLY A 92 12.46 15.83 -15.43
C GLY A 92 13.50 14.95 -14.72
N TRP A 93 13.09 13.76 -14.23
CA TRP A 93 14.01 12.86 -13.52
C TRP A 93 15.09 12.31 -14.45
N GLU A 94 16.34 12.30 -13.97
CA GLU A 94 17.48 11.75 -14.71
C GLU A 94 17.55 10.24 -14.54
N ILE A 95 16.59 9.52 -15.12
CA ILE A 95 16.48 8.06 -15.07
C ILE A 95 16.43 7.45 -16.46
N SER A 96 16.78 6.17 -16.54
CA SER A 96 16.66 5.33 -17.74
C SER A 96 16.05 3.98 -17.39
N ALA A 97 15.88 3.09 -18.35
CA ALA A 97 15.50 1.70 -18.10
C ALA A 97 16.39 1.00 -17.06
N LYS A 98 17.66 1.41 -16.92
CA LYS A 98 18.59 0.84 -15.94
C LYS A 98 18.22 1.16 -14.48
N ASN A 99 17.36 2.15 -14.26
CA ASN A 99 16.88 2.55 -12.95
C ASN A 99 15.56 1.87 -12.57
N ILE A 100 15.01 1.00 -13.42
CA ILE A 100 13.70 0.40 -13.22
C ILE A 100 13.81 -1.12 -13.24
N VAL A 101 13.21 -1.79 -12.25
CA VAL A 101 13.06 -3.24 -12.23
C VAL A 101 11.63 -3.63 -11.89
N LEU A 102 11.12 -4.66 -12.53
CA LEU A 102 9.77 -5.20 -12.28
C LEU A 102 9.84 -6.36 -11.29
N THR A 103 8.74 -6.59 -10.59
CA THR A 103 8.56 -7.69 -9.64
C THR A 103 7.17 -8.29 -9.78
N ASN A 104 6.96 -9.49 -9.22
CA ASN A 104 5.64 -10.13 -9.19
C ASN A 104 4.70 -9.50 -8.13
N GLY A 105 4.43 -8.20 -8.32
CA GLY A 105 3.69 -7.33 -7.41
C GLY A 105 4.62 -6.63 -6.40
N SER A 106 4.19 -5.46 -5.88
CA SER A 106 4.97 -4.68 -4.91
C SER A 106 5.26 -5.44 -3.61
N GLN A 107 4.40 -6.39 -3.21
CA GLN A 107 4.68 -7.26 -2.05
C GLN A 107 5.99 -8.04 -2.21
N SER A 108 6.27 -8.58 -3.41
CA SER A 108 7.54 -9.25 -3.70
C SER A 108 8.72 -8.27 -3.71
N ALA A 109 8.49 -7.02 -4.15
CA ALA A 109 9.49 -5.97 -4.08
C ALA A 109 9.86 -5.66 -2.63
N PHE A 110 8.89 -5.44 -1.75
CA PHE A 110 9.15 -5.16 -0.33
C PHE A 110 9.81 -6.32 0.38
N PHE A 111 9.37 -7.56 0.13
CA PHE A 111 10.05 -8.74 0.66
C PHE A 111 11.54 -8.74 0.27
N SER A 112 11.84 -8.49 -0.99
CA SER A 112 13.22 -8.47 -1.48
C SER A 112 14.02 -7.29 -0.91
N LEU A 113 13.46 -6.07 -0.95
CA LEU A 113 14.12 -4.86 -0.47
C LEU A 113 14.46 -4.92 1.01
N PHE A 114 13.50 -5.33 1.85
CA PHE A 114 13.74 -5.39 3.29
C PHE A 114 14.81 -6.39 3.66
N ASN A 115 14.84 -7.55 2.99
CA ASN A 115 15.85 -8.57 3.25
C ASN A 115 17.20 -8.32 2.54
N LEU A 116 17.26 -7.45 1.52
CA LEU A 116 18.50 -6.93 0.96
C LEU A 116 19.17 -5.91 1.87
N LEU A 117 18.38 -5.07 2.51
CA LEU A 117 18.87 -3.89 3.23
C LEU A 117 19.03 -4.15 4.73
N ALA A 118 18.14 -4.94 5.34
CA ALA A 118 18.07 -5.15 6.79
C ALA A 118 18.22 -6.62 7.17
N GLY A 119 18.36 -6.87 8.47
CA GLY A 119 18.59 -8.20 9.03
C GLY A 119 20.00 -8.37 9.57
N GLU A 120 20.49 -9.60 9.59
CA GLU A 120 21.81 -9.94 10.13
C GLU A 120 22.88 -9.85 9.03
N PHE A 121 23.94 -9.07 9.30
CA PHE A 121 25.07 -8.87 8.40
C PHE A 121 26.21 -9.84 8.73
N GLU A 122 27.13 -10.07 7.80
CA GLU A 122 28.30 -10.96 7.99
C GLU A 122 29.18 -10.61 9.18
N ASN A 123 29.23 -9.33 9.56
CA ASN A 123 29.95 -8.85 10.73
C ASN A 123 29.19 -9.02 12.05
N GLY A 124 28.04 -9.73 12.03
CA GLY A 124 27.19 -9.96 13.19
C GLY A 124 26.31 -8.78 13.62
N LYS A 125 26.43 -7.62 12.97
CA LYS A 125 25.51 -6.50 13.22
C LYS A 125 24.12 -6.82 12.68
N LYS A 126 23.08 -6.35 13.39
CA LYS A 126 21.69 -6.40 12.93
C LYS A 126 21.22 -4.99 12.60
N LYS A 127 20.56 -4.84 11.46
CA LYS A 127 19.97 -3.57 11.05
C LYS A 127 18.48 -3.74 10.80
N LYS A 128 17.74 -2.65 10.98
CA LYS A 128 16.27 -2.56 10.91
C LYS A 128 15.83 -1.58 9.83
N ILE A 129 14.58 -1.72 9.44
CA ILE A 129 13.85 -0.74 8.64
C ILE A 129 13.14 0.21 9.61
N LEU A 130 13.36 1.49 9.44
CA LEU A 130 12.68 2.55 10.16
C LEU A 130 11.41 2.95 9.44
N LEU A 131 10.26 2.83 10.10
CA LEU A 131 8.99 3.41 9.70
C LEU A 131 8.82 4.73 10.47
N PRO A 132 8.88 5.89 9.82
CA PRO A 132 8.95 7.19 10.52
C PRO A 132 7.68 7.52 11.30
N LEU A 133 6.58 6.86 10.97
CA LEU A 133 5.32 6.92 11.71
C LEU A 133 4.56 5.60 11.61
N SER A 134 3.71 5.33 12.60
CA SER A 134 2.68 4.29 12.60
C SER A 134 1.30 4.94 12.61
N PRO A 135 0.27 4.33 12.03
CA PRO A 135 0.24 2.98 11.41
C PRO A 135 0.80 2.94 9.99
N GLU A 136 1.27 1.75 9.58
CA GLU A 136 1.80 1.45 8.25
C GLU A 136 1.27 0.11 7.71
N TYR A 137 1.59 -0.20 6.45
CA TYR A 137 1.00 -1.33 5.72
C TYR A 137 1.28 -2.67 6.41
N ILE A 138 0.22 -3.36 6.81
CA ILE A 138 0.27 -4.68 7.49
C ILE A 138 1.12 -5.72 6.74
N GLY A 139 1.19 -5.64 5.40
CA GLY A 139 1.99 -6.56 4.58
C GLY A 139 3.49 -6.50 4.81
N TYR A 140 4.00 -5.49 5.53
CA TYR A 140 5.41 -5.42 5.91
C TYR A 140 5.74 -6.33 7.09
N ALA A 141 4.82 -6.52 8.03
CA ALA A 141 5.06 -7.17 9.31
C ALA A 141 5.82 -8.52 9.19
N ASP A 142 5.40 -9.34 8.22
CA ASP A 142 5.94 -10.68 8.02
C ASP A 142 6.95 -10.78 6.87
N ALA A 143 7.28 -9.66 6.20
CA ALA A 143 8.19 -9.65 5.06
C ALA A 143 9.67 -9.85 5.47
N GLY A 144 10.04 -9.49 6.69
CA GLY A 144 11.41 -9.65 7.18
C GLY A 144 11.75 -11.09 7.55
N LEU A 145 12.90 -11.60 7.13
CA LEU A 145 13.41 -12.92 7.56
C LEU A 145 13.94 -12.89 8.99
N SER A 146 14.51 -11.77 9.41
CA SER A 146 14.96 -11.57 10.78
C SER A 146 13.80 -11.18 11.68
N PRO A 147 13.74 -11.67 12.93
CA PRO A 147 12.86 -11.12 13.94
C PRO A 147 13.16 -9.63 14.18
N ASP A 148 12.17 -8.86 14.59
CA ASP A 148 12.30 -7.43 14.94
C ASP A 148 12.92 -6.57 13.84
N MET A 149 12.60 -6.86 12.58
CA MET A 149 13.14 -6.15 11.43
C MET A 149 12.69 -4.68 11.36
N PHE A 150 11.59 -4.32 12.01
CA PHE A 150 11.00 -2.99 11.94
C PHE A 150 11.08 -2.26 13.27
N ILE A 151 11.25 -0.96 13.19
CA ILE A 151 11.04 -0.02 14.29
C ILE A 151 10.18 1.13 13.78
N SER A 152 9.20 1.56 14.57
CA SER A 152 8.33 2.68 14.20
C SER A 152 8.09 3.60 15.39
N TYR A 153 7.60 4.81 15.07
CA TYR A 153 7.32 5.86 16.02
C TYR A 153 5.86 6.30 15.97
N GLN A 154 5.36 6.78 17.09
CA GLN A 154 4.03 7.41 17.14
C GLN A 154 4.07 8.71 16.35
N PRO A 155 3.07 8.99 15.48
CA PRO A 155 2.94 10.27 14.81
C PRO A 155 2.50 11.36 15.80
N THR A 156 2.67 12.61 15.41
CA THR A 156 1.85 13.69 15.96
C THR A 156 0.48 13.66 15.32
N ILE A 157 -0.57 13.93 16.10
CA ILE A 157 -1.96 13.99 15.64
C ILE A 157 -2.39 15.45 15.62
N SER A 158 -2.70 15.96 14.42
CA SER A 158 -3.36 17.25 14.26
C SER A 158 -4.88 17.05 14.20
N MET A 159 -5.60 17.62 15.15
CA MET A 159 -7.07 17.66 15.10
C MET A 159 -7.49 18.74 14.12
N LEU A 160 -8.38 18.40 13.20
CA LEU A 160 -8.92 19.28 12.18
C LEU A 160 -10.40 19.57 12.45
N GLU A 161 -10.97 20.46 11.65
CA GLU A 161 -12.41 20.76 11.74
C GLU A 161 -13.26 19.53 11.40
N ASP A 162 -14.51 19.56 11.83
CA ASP A 162 -15.53 18.53 11.53
C ASP A 162 -15.17 17.10 11.98
N GLY A 163 -14.37 16.92 13.03
CA GLY A 163 -14.00 15.60 13.52
C GLY A 163 -13.01 14.85 12.62
N PHE A 164 -12.32 15.55 11.74
CA PHE A 164 -11.16 15.01 11.05
C PHE A 164 -9.91 15.13 11.91
N PHE A 165 -8.92 14.27 11.61
CA PHE A 165 -7.57 14.36 12.14
C PHE A 165 -6.57 13.95 11.08
N LYS A 166 -5.28 14.30 11.27
CA LYS A 166 -4.19 13.95 10.36
C LYS A 166 -2.96 13.54 11.16
N TYR A 167 -2.26 12.55 10.64
CA TYR A 167 -0.95 12.14 11.15
C TYR A 167 0.18 12.90 10.47
N HIS A 168 1.18 13.26 11.27
CA HIS A 168 2.44 13.84 10.82
C HIS A 168 3.62 13.10 11.44
N VAL A 169 4.75 13.10 10.75
CA VAL A 169 6.00 12.56 11.30
C VAL A 169 6.45 13.40 12.48
N ASP A 170 6.68 12.78 13.62
CA ASP A 170 7.32 13.45 14.77
C ASP A 170 8.84 13.35 14.63
N PHE A 171 9.43 14.27 13.86
CA PHE A 171 10.86 14.30 13.61
C PHE A 171 11.70 14.45 14.87
N SER A 172 11.13 15.00 15.95
CA SER A 172 11.85 15.18 17.23
C SER A 172 12.11 13.86 17.96
N LYS A 173 11.35 12.81 17.63
CA LYS A 173 11.47 11.48 18.24
C LYS A 173 12.24 10.49 17.38
N LEU A 174 12.48 10.80 16.10
CA LEU A 174 13.18 9.86 15.22
C LEU A 174 14.64 9.69 15.67
N VAL A 175 15.02 8.44 15.90
CA VAL A 175 16.40 8.06 16.18
C VAL A 175 16.91 7.24 15.00
N ILE A 176 17.93 7.77 14.33
CA ILE A 176 18.59 7.11 13.20
C ILE A 176 20.05 6.89 13.59
N ASP A 177 20.38 5.67 13.94
CA ASP A 177 21.73 5.25 14.32
C ASP A 177 22.22 4.11 13.40
N ASP A 178 23.39 3.55 13.71
CA ASP A 178 24.00 2.46 12.93
C ASP A 178 23.12 1.20 12.81
N SER A 179 22.08 1.06 13.64
CA SER A 179 21.13 -0.06 13.59
C SER A 179 20.04 0.11 12.53
N ILE A 180 19.95 1.28 11.89
CA ILE A 180 18.98 1.54 10.83
C ILE A 180 19.62 1.30 9.45
N ALA A 181 18.90 0.55 8.61
CA ALA A 181 19.35 0.21 7.27
C ALA A 181 18.67 1.04 6.16
N ALA A 182 17.43 1.44 6.40
CA ALA A 182 16.64 2.26 5.48
C ALA A 182 15.49 2.93 6.23
N ILE A 183 15.00 4.04 5.70
CA ILE A 183 13.71 4.63 6.08
C ILE A 183 12.68 4.14 5.06
N CYS A 184 11.48 3.74 5.50
CA CYS A 184 10.39 3.34 4.61
C CYS A 184 9.10 4.06 5.01
N ALA A 185 8.47 4.74 4.07
CA ALA A 185 7.20 5.44 4.26
C ALA A 185 6.28 5.25 3.06
N SER A 186 4.97 5.20 3.30
CA SER A 186 3.95 5.10 2.26
C SER A 186 3.35 6.48 1.95
N ARG A 187 3.08 6.74 0.65
CA ARG A 187 2.48 8.00 0.19
C ARG A 187 1.59 7.79 -1.04
N PRO A 188 0.24 7.66 -0.90
CA PRO A 188 -0.56 7.61 0.34
C PRO A 188 -0.40 6.32 1.13
N THR A 189 -0.66 6.40 2.43
CA THR A 189 -0.52 5.27 3.33
C THR A 189 -1.74 4.34 3.29
N ASN A 190 -1.50 3.05 3.25
CA ASN A 190 -2.44 2.03 3.69
C ASN A 190 -2.05 1.67 5.15
N PRO A 191 -2.84 1.99 6.19
CA PRO A 191 -4.31 1.94 6.18
C PRO A 191 -5.03 3.30 6.13
N THR A 192 -4.34 4.42 6.33
CA THR A 192 -4.95 5.68 6.77
C THR A 192 -5.44 6.59 5.64
N GLY A 193 -4.91 6.40 4.43
CA GLY A 193 -5.05 7.36 3.35
C GLY A 193 -4.23 8.64 3.55
N ASN A 194 -3.35 8.66 4.58
CA ASN A 194 -2.48 9.80 4.86
C ASN A 194 -1.52 10.07 3.70
N VAL A 195 -1.37 11.32 3.34
CA VAL A 195 -0.38 11.78 2.35
C VAL A 195 0.64 12.64 3.08
N LEU A 196 1.85 12.14 3.23
CA LEU A 196 2.97 12.93 3.77
C LEU A 196 3.16 14.18 2.90
N THR A 197 3.38 15.33 3.51
CA THR A 197 3.61 16.59 2.78
C THR A 197 4.91 16.55 1.99
N ASP A 198 5.09 17.47 1.06
CA ASP A 198 6.35 17.56 0.29
C ASP A 198 7.52 17.83 1.25
N GLU A 199 7.33 18.70 2.26
CA GLU A 199 8.33 19.02 3.27
C GLU A 199 8.67 17.81 4.16
N GLU A 200 7.70 16.97 4.51
CA GLU A 200 7.96 15.74 5.27
C GLU A 200 8.81 14.75 4.46
N ILE A 201 8.51 14.58 3.17
CA ILE A 201 9.29 13.71 2.27
C ILE A 201 10.70 14.26 2.06
N GLU A 202 10.85 15.55 1.80
CA GLU A 202 12.16 16.20 1.64
C GLU A 202 13.01 16.08 2.91
N HIS A 203 12.40 16.23 4.09
CA HIS A 203 13.10 16.06 5.37
C HIS A 203 13.53 14.61 5.59
N LEU A 204 12.67 13.62 5.31
CA LEU A 204 13.04 12.20 5.37
C LEU A 204 14.16 11.87 4.39
N ALA A 205 14.14 12.41 3.18
CA ALA A 205 15.18 12.22 2.17
C ALA A 205 16.53 12.83 2.64
N ALA A 206 16.48 14.03 3.25
CA ALA A 206 17.67 14.67 3.80
C ALA A 206 18.28 13.84 4.95
N LEU A 207 17.46 13.34 5.88
CA LEU A 207 17.90 12.46 6.96
C LEU A 207 18.48 11.14 6.43
N ALA A 208 17.82 10.52 5.47
CA ALA A 208 18.33 9.29 4.83
C ALA A 208 19.70 9.51 4.20
N LYS A 209 19.89 10.62 3.50
CA LYS A 209 21.16 10.99 2.87
C LYS A 209 22.25 11.31 3.90
N GLU A 210 21.93 12.03 4.97
CA GLU A 210 22.85 12.34 6.06
C GLU A 210 23.39 11.07 6.71
N HIS A 211 22.52 10.08 6.94
CA HIS A 211 22.88 8.79 7.53
C HIS A 211 23.35 7.73 6.50
N GLN A 212 23.49 8.10 5.22
CA GLN A 212 23.93 7.21 4.14
C GLN A 212 23.10 5.92 4.02
N ILE A 213 21.79 6.03 4.21
CA ILE A 213 20.82 4.96 4.06
C ILE A 213 19.76 5.35 3.00
N PRO A 214 19.13 4.41 2.29
CA PRO A 214 18.10 4.76 1.32
C PRO A 214 16.77 5.16 1.98
N LEU A 215 16.02 6.03 1.29
CA LEU A 215 14.59 6.26 1.54
C LEU A 215 13.77 5.39 0.61
N ILE A 216 12.93 4.52 1.16
CA ILE A 216 11.95 3.71 0.41
C ILE A 216 10.61 4.44 0.49
N ILE A 217 9.99 4.71 -0.67
CA ILE A 217 8.65 5.31 -0.76
C ILE A 217 7.71 4.28 -1.39
N ASP A 218 6.71 3.82 -0.62
CA ASP A 218 5.60 3.03 -1.17
C ASP A 218 4.59 3.98 -1.81
N ASN A 219 4.60 3.99 -3.14
CA ASN A 219 3.77 4.83 -4.00
C ASN A 219 2.70 4.01 -4.75
N ALA A 220 2.17 2.95 -4.13
CA ALA A 220 1.24 2.03 -4.79
C ALA A 220 -0.07 2.70 -5.22
N TYR A 221 -0.45 3.82 -4.61
CA TYR A 221 -1.67 4.59 -4.90
C TYR A 221 -1.38 5.94 -5.55
N GLY A 222 -0.13 6.35 -5.61
CA GLY A 222 0.27 7.72 -5.89
C GLY A 222 0.47 8.05 -7.36
N LEU A 223 1.26 9.08 -7.58
CA LEU A 223 1.57 9.66 -8.89
C LEU A 223 2.71 8.89 -9.60
N PRO A 224 2.73 8.88 -10.94
CA PRO A 224 1.79 9.50 -11.87
C PRO A 224 0.55 8.65 -12.14
N PHE A 225 0.54 7.41 -11.71
CA PHE A 225 -0.58 6.47 -11.76
C PHE A 225 -0.52 5.52 -10.54
N PRO A 226 -1.66 5.08 -10.00
CA PRO A 226 -3.04 5.29 -10.44
C PRO A 226 -3.60 6.69 -10.12
N ASP A 227 -2.86 7.58 -9.45
CA ASP A 227 -3.25 8.94 -9.05
C ASP A 227 -4.47 8.97 -8.12
N ILE A 228 -4.49 8.05 -7.13
CA ILE A 228 -5.51 8.06 -6.08
C ILE A 228 -4.99 8.92 -4.91
N ILE A 229 -4.72 10.17 -5.20
CA ILE A 229 -4.33 11.24 -4.26
C ILE A 229 -5.26 12.42 -4.47
N PHE A 230 -5.79 12.99 -3.39
CA PHE A 230 -6.76 14.08 -3.41
C PHE A 230 -6.18 15.42 -2.92
N GLU A 231 -4.90 15.42 -2.55
CA GLU A 231 -4.10 16.59 -2.18
C GLU A 231 -3.14 16.96 -3.33
N GLU A 232 -2.72 18.21 -3.35
CA GLU A 232 -1.66 18.66 -4.27
C GLU A 232 -0.30 18.28 -3.70
N VAL A 233 0.43 17.42 -4.40
CA VAL A 233 1.75 16.93 -3.99
C VAL A 233 2.66 16.76 -5.18
N THR A 234 3.97 16.87 -4.92
CA THR A 234 5.01 16.65 -5.92
C THR A 234 5.61 15.25 -5.75
N PRO A 235 5.65 14.42 -6.79
CA PRO A 235 6.38 13.15 -6.74
C PRO A 235 7.86 13.39 -6.50
N PHE A 236 8.45 12.59 -5.62
CA PHE A 236 9.84 12.70 -5.21
C PHE A 236 10.65 11.47 -5.65
N TRP A 237 11.80 11.71 -6.23
CA TRP A 237 12.82 10.70 -6.50
C TRP A 237 14.19 11.36 -6.63
N ASP A 238 15.21 10.72 -6.07
CA ASP A 238 16.63 10.98 -6.28
C ASP A 238 17.42 9.65 -6.25
N ASP A 239 18.72 9.67 -6.50
CA ASP A 239 19.58 8.46 -6.53
C ASP A 239 19.63 7.69 -5.20
N ASN A 240 19.25 8.31 -4.07
CA ASN A 240 19.17 7.68 -2.76
C ASN A 240 17.76 7.16 -2.42
N THR A 241 16.79 7.39 -3.32
CA THR A 241 15.39 6.98 -3.13
C THR A 241 15.08 5.70 -3.89
N ILE A 242 14.33 4.80 -3.25
CA ILE A 242 13.74 3.60 -3.83
C ILE A 242 12.23 3.83 -3.90
N LEU A 243 11.70 4.13 -5.08
CA LEU A 243 10.28 4.35 -5.29
C LEU A 243 9.60 3.07 -5.74
N CYS A 244 8.60 2.61 -4.99
CA CYS A 244 7.85 1.39 -5.27
C CYS A 244 6.45 1.72 -5.79
N MET A 245 6.11 1.23 -6.98
CA MET A 245 4.82 1.43 -7.63
C MET A 245 4.16 0.09 -7.97
N SER A 246 2.89 0.10 -8.38
CA SER A 246 2.15 -1.11 -8.72
C SER A 246 1.07 -0.86 -9.76
N LEU A 247 0.84 -1.83 -10.64
CA LEU A 247 -0.33 -1.84 -11.53
C LEU A 247 -1.62 -2.31 -10.82
N SER A 248 -1.51 -2.82 -9.59
CA SER A 248 -2.68 -3.36 -8.87
C SER A 248 -3.78 -2.32 -8.70
N LYS A 249 -3.43 -1.10 -8.34
CA LYS A 249 -4.40 -0.04 -8.06
C LYS A 249 -4.83 0.76 -9.29
N LEU A 250 -4.17 0.54 -10.42
CA LEU A 250 -4.65 0.96 -11.73
C LEU A 250 -5.91 0.18 -12.19
N GLY A 251 -6.23 -0.91 -11.47
CA GLY A 251 -7.33 -1.83 -11.81
C GLY A 251 -6.85 -3.20 -12.28
N LEU A 252 -5.56 -3.49 -12.18
CA LEU A 252 -4.94 -4.72 -12.69
C LEU A 252 -4.26 -5.54 -11.56
N PRO A 253 -4.95 -5.86 -10.44
CA PRO A 253 -4.31 -6.60 -9.35
C PRO A 253 -3.89 -8.02 -9.74
N GLY A 254 -4.64 -8.66 -10.66
CA GLY A 254 -4.39 -10.05 -11.09
C GLY A 254 -3.14 -10.24 -11.96
N VAL A 255 -2.63 -9.18 -12.61
CA VAL A 255 -1.43 -9.29 -13.45
C VAL A 255 -0.13 -9.34 -12.65
N ARG A 256 -0.17 -9.11 -11.36
CA ARG A 256 0.95 -9.19 -10.43
C ARG A 256 2.19 -8.44 -10.91
N CYS A 257 2.09 -7.13 -11.13
CA CYS A 257 3.20 -6.28 -11.54
C CYS A 257 3.47 -5.19 -10.49
N GLY A 258 4.64 -5.28 -9.85
CA GLY A 258 5.28 -4.23 -9.07
C GLY A 258 6.38 -3.58 -9.89
N ILE A 259 6.68 -2.33 -9.61
CA ILE A 259 7.68 -1.51 -10.29
C ILE A 259 8.55 -0.89 -9.21
N VAL A 260 9.86 -1.04 -9.32
CA VAL A 260 10.81 -0.39 -8.42
C VAL A 260 11.72 0.50 -9.25
N ILE A 261 11.82 1.77 -8.83
CA ILE A 261 12.69 2.78 -9.43
C ILE A 261 13.76 3.10 -8.39
N ALA A 262 15.04 2.85 -8.74
CA ALA A 262 16.16 3.00 -7.83
C ALA A 262 17.47 3.22 -8.60
N ASN A 263 18.58 3.40 -7.88
CA ASN A 263 19.90 3.38 -8.52
C ASN A 263 20.22 2.03 -9.17
N GLU A 264 21.16 2.02 -10.11
CA GLU A 264 21.52 0.84 -10.91
C GLU A 264 22.00 -0.35 -10.05
N ALA A 265 22.64 -0.09 -8.92
CA ALA A 265 23.12 -1.17 -8.02
C ALA A 265 21.95 -1.91 -7.37
N MET A 266 20.94 -1.20 -6.90
CA MET A 266 19.72 -1.77 -6.32
C MET A 266 18.91 -2.52 -7.39
N VAL A 267 18.75 -1.95 -8.57
CA VAL A 267 18.09 -2.60 -9.72
C VAL A 267 18.78 -3.90 -10.08
N THR A 268 20.11 -3.92 -10.11
CA THR A 268 20.90 -5.12 -10.38
C THR A 268 20.65 -6.19 -9.32
N ALA A 269 20.67 -5.83 -8.03
CA ALA A 269 20.43 -6.77 -6.93
C ALA A 269 19.02 -7.39 -7.01
N LEU A 270 17.99 -6.57 -7.25
CA LEU A 270 16.60 -7.03 -7.39
C LEU A 270 16.43 -7.91 -8.65
N SER A 271 17.07 -7.56 -9.76
CA SER A 271 17.06 -8.38 -10.98
C SER A 271 17.69 -9.76 -10.74
N ASN A 272 18.78 -9.82 -9.99
CA ASN A 272 19.40 -11.09 -9.61
C ASN A 272 18.47 -11.95 -8.74
N ILE A 273 17.75 -11.35 -7.78
CA ILE A 273 16.74 -12.06 -6.99
C ILE A 273 15.63 -12.60 -7.90
N ASN A 274 15.10 -11.78 -8.82
CA ASN A 274 14.10 -12.23 -9.78
C ASN A 274 14.60 -13.42 -10.59
N GLY A 275 15.83 -13.35 -11.09
CA GLY A 275 16.44 -14.44 -11.86
C GLY A 275 16.52 -15.76 -11.09
N ILE A 276 16.79 -15.69 -9.78
CA ILE A 276 16.89 -16.87 -8.92
C ILE A 276 15.51 -17.39 -8.51
N VAL A 277 14.58 -16.49 -8.12
CA VAL A 277 13.29 -16.88 -7.52
C VAL A 277 12.24 -17.17 -8.59
N ASN A 278 12.21 -16.41 -9.68
CA ASN A 278 11.12 -16.41 -10.66
C ASN A 278 11.59 -16.66 -12.10
N LEU A 279 12.88 -16.67 -12.39
CA LEU A 279 13.51 -16.53 -13.71
C LEU A 279 13.26 -15.14 -14.32
N ALA A 280 12.02 -14.70 -14.37
CA ALA A 280 11.59 -13.38 -14.83
C ALA A 280 10.27 -12.99 -14.17
N PRO A 281 9.94 -11.70 -14.03
CA PRO A 281 8.61 -11.26 -13.64
C PRO A 281 7.60 -11.50 -14.77
N GLY A 282 6.30 -11.47 -14.43
CA GLY A 282 5.22 -11.69 -15.42
C GLY A 282 5.18 -10.62 -16.50
N SER A 283 4.93 -11.02 -17.75
CA SER A 283 5.06 -10.17 -18.93
C SER A 283 3.78 -9.47 -19.35
N ILE A 284 2.59 -10.00 -19.01
CA ILE A 284 1.29 -9.47 -19.51
C ILE A 284 1.02 -8.06 -18.95
N GLY A 285 1.17 -7.87 -17.66
CA GLY A 285 0.94 -6.57 -17.02
C GLY A 285 1.81 -5.46 -17.62
N PRO A 286 3.15 -5.66 -17.69
CA PRO A 286 4.05 -4.72 -18.34
C PRO A 286 3.72 -4.45 -19.81
N ALA A 287 3.29 -5.47 -20.57
CA ALA A 287 2.90 -5.29 -21.97
C ALA A 287 1.63 -4.41 -22.12
N VAL A 288 0.63 -4.62 -21.26
CA VAL A 288 -0.57 -3.79 -21.17
C VAL A 288 -0.19 -2.34 -20.83
N ALA A 289 0.60 -2.12 -19.79
CA ALA A 289 1.00 -0.79 -19.36
C ALA A 289 1.88 -0.08 -20.40
N ALA A 290 2.81 -0.79 -21.05
CA ALA A 290 3.62 -0.22 -22.14
C ALA A 290 2.73 0.26 -23.30
N LYS A 291 1.69 -0.51 -23.66
CA LYS A 291 0.75 -0.12 -24.69
C LYS A 291 -0.08 1.11 -24.30
N MET A 292 -0.54 1.17 -23.04
CA MET A 292 -1.24 2.35 -22.50
C MET A 292 -0.37 3.61 -22.56
N ILE A 293 0.92 3.50 -22.18
CA ILE A 293 1.87 4.63 -22.29
C ILE A 293 2.05 5.04 -23.75
N HIS A 294 2.27 4.09 -24.64
CA HIS A 294 2.49 4.36 -26.06
C HIS A 294 1.27 5.01 -26.72
N GLN A 295 0.06 4.63 -26.32
CA GLN A 295 -1.18 5.25 -26.76
C GLN A 295 -1.49 6.60 -26.06
N GLN A 296 -0.65 7.00 -25.09
CA GLN A 296 -0.84 8.20 -24.26
C GLN A 296 -2.15 8.19 -23.42
N GLU A 297 -2.63 7.00 -23.07
CA GLU A 297 -3.90 6.80 -22.33
C GLU A 297 -3.70 6.60 -20.82
N LEU A 298 -2.51 6.17 -20.38
CA LEU A 298 -2.28 5.82 -18.97
C LEU A 298 -2.57 6.97 -18.00
N LEU A 299 -2.02 8.15 -18.27
CA LEU A 299 -2.21 9.32 -17.40
C LEU A 299 -3.61 9.92 -17.53
N PRO A 300 -4.20 10.12 -18.73
CA PRO A 300 -5.59 10.57 -18.85
C PRO A 300 -6.59 9.67 -18.15
N LEU A 301 -6.45 8.33 -18.22
CA LEU A 301 -7.32 7.40 -17.51
C LEU A 301 -7.15 7.49 -16.00
N SER A 302 -5.93 7.65 -15.51
CA SER A 302 -5.66 7.87 -14.08
C SER A 302 -6.31 9.16 -13.59
N GLN A 303 -6.08 10.28 -14.28
CA GLN A 303 -6.52 11.61 -13.86
C GLN A 303 -8.03 11.85 -14.06
N ASN A 304 -8.60 11.35 -15.16
CA ASN A 304 -9.97 11.70 -15.56
C ASN A 304 -11.00 10.59 -15.28
N VAL A 305 -10.56 9.37 -14.97
CA VAL A 305 -11.45 8.24 -14.69
C VAL A 305 -11.24 7.70 -13.27
N ILE A 306 -10.00 7.32 -12.93
CA ILE A 306 -9.71 6.65 -11.65
C ILE A 306 -9.83 7.63 -10.48
N LYS A 307 -9.07 8.73 -10.52
CA LYS A 307 -9.06 9.73 -9.44
C LYS A 307 -10.44 10.30 -9.11
N PRO A 308 -11.24 10.79 -10.08
CA PRO A 308 -12.58 11.32 -9.80
C PRO A 308 -13.53 10.25 -9.24
N PHE A 309 -13.44 9.02 -9.72
CA PHE A 309 -14.25 7.91 -9.20
C PHE A 309 -14.00 7.68 -7.71
N TYR A 310 -12.74 7.55 -7.30
CA TYR A 310 -12.40 7.32 -5.89
C TYR A 310 -12.67 8.56 -5.03
N HIS A 311 -12.46 9.76 -5.55
CA HIS A 311 -12.77 11.00 -4.83
C HIS A 311 -14.26 11.11 -4.53
N GLN A 312 -15.14 10.82 -5.50
CA GLN A 312 -16.58 10.78 -5.28
C GLN A 312 -16.99 9.70 -4.26
N LYS A 313 -16.40 8.52 -4.37
CA LYS A 313 -16.68 7.40 -3.44
C LYS A 313 -16.30 7.73 -2.00
N VAL A 314 -15.14 8.33 -1.78
CA VAL A 314 -14.69 8.67 -0.42
C VAL A 314 -15.55 9.75 0.20
N GLN A 315 -15.97 10.77 -0.55
CA GLN A 315 -16.90 11.80 -0.08
C GLN A 315 -18.21 11.19 0.37
N ARG A 316 -18.76 10.28 -0.44
CA ARG A 316 -20.00 9.57 -0.10
C ARG A 316 -19.86 8.72 1.16
N ALA A 317 -18.75 8.00 1.31
CA ALA A 317 -18.48 7.18 2.50
C ALA A 317 -18.39 8.04 3.77
N VAL A 318 -17.70 9.17 3.71
CA VAL A 318 -17.59 10.13 4.83
C VAL A 318 -18.96 10.70 5.22
N GLU A 319 -19.79 11.09 4.25
CA GLU A 319 -21.15 11.56 4.52
C GLU A 319 -21.99 10.51 5.25
N LEU A 320 -21.97 9.25 4.77
CA LEU A 320 -22.69 8.15 5.40
C LEU A 320 -22.23 7.86 6.82
N LEU A 321 -20.90 7.87 7.05
CA LEU A 321 -20.31 7.64 8.38
C LEU A 321 -20.73 8.73 9.36
N ARG A 322 -20.67 10.00 8.97
CA ARG A 322 -21.06 11.13 9.82
C ARG A 322 -22.55 11.14 10.18
N GLN A 323 -23.39 10.76 9.21
CA GLN A 323 -24.83 10.63 9.45
C GLN A 323 -25.15 9.47 10.41
N ALA A 324 -24.42 8.35 10.27
CA ALA A 324 -24.68 7.15 11.06
C ALA A 324 -24.08 7.21 12.47
N ILE A 325 -22.95 7.90 12.66
CA ILE A 325 -22.20 7.95 13.93
C ILE A 325 -22.04 9.43 14.37
N PRO A 326 -23.04 10.01 15.02
CA PRO A 326 -23.01 11.42 15.46
C PRO A 326 -22.23 11.64 16.76
N ASP A 327 -21.62 10.60 17.35
CA ASP A 327 -20.84 10.70 18.59
C ASP A 327 -19.57 11.56 18.38
N PRO A 328 -19.30 12.58 19.22
CA PRO A 328 -18.12 13.44 19.07
C PRO A 328 -16.78 12.71 19.29
N ARG A 329 -16.77 11.52 19.89
CA ARG A 329 -15.59 10.67 20.03
C ARG A 329 -15.22 9.94 18.74
N PHE A 330 -16.13 9.90 17.77
CA PHE A 330 -15.86 9.36 16.45
C PHE A 330 -15.11 10.37 15.59
N LYS A 331 -13.96 9.96 15.06
CA LYS A 331 -13.09 10.76 14.20
C LYS A 331 -12.67 9.97 12.97
N ILE A 332 -12.44 10.68 11.88
CA ILE A 332 -11.98 10.10 10.61
C ILE A 332 -10.65 10.74 10.27
N HIS A 333 -9.63 9.93 9.95
CA HIS A 333 -8.41 10.50 9.35
C HIS A 333 -8.80 11.21 8.06
N LYS A 334 -8.30 12.42 7.84
CA LYS A 334 -8.55 13.18 6.60
C LYS A 334 -8.25 12.29 5.40
N PRO A 335 -9.22 12.00 4.53
CA PRO A 335 -9.02 11.06 3.42
C PRO A 335 -8.29 11.77 2.28
N GLU A 336 -6.98 11.70 2.30
CA GLU A 336 -6.09 12.39 1.36
C GLU A 336 -5.72 11.52 0.15
N GLY A 337 -5.97 10.21 0.23
CA GLY A 337 -5.67 9.28 -0.87
C GLY A 337 -5.95 7.82 -0.52
N ALA A 338 -5.43 6.91 -1.35
CA ALA A 338 -5.65 5.46 -1.29
C ALA A 338 -7.13 5.07 -1.47
N ILE A 339 -7.52 3.89 -0.96
CA ILE A 339 -8.88 3.33 -1.09
C ILE A 339 -9.49 2.98 0.27
N PHE A 340 -8.97 3.55 1.33
CA PHE A 340 -9.34 3.26 2.71
C PHE A 340 -9.70 4.52 3.46
N LEU A 341 -10.57 4.35 4.46
CA LEU A 341 -10.81 5.27 5.55
C LEU A 341 -10.24 4.67 6.84
N TRP A 342 -9.65 5.54 7.65
CA TRP A 342 -9.15 5.21 8.96
C TRP A 342 -10.04 5.86 10.00
N LEU A 343 -10.77 5.04 10.75
CA LEU A 343 -11.80 5.42 11.68
C LEU A 343 -11.24 5.30 13.10
N TRP A 344 -11.33 6.35 13.88
CA TRP A 344 -10.92 6.39 15.29
C TRP A 344 -12.13 6.59 16.19
N PHE A 345 -12.28 5.69 17.14
CA PHE A 345 -13.33 5.70 18.18
C PHE A 345 -12.66 5.97 19.52
N GLU A 346 -12.44 7.26 19.84
CA GLU A 346 -11.74 7.72 21.05
C GLU A 346 -12.42 7.17 22.30
N ASP A 347 -11.63 6.67 23.25
CA ASP A 347 -12.10 6.06 24.50
C ASP A 347 -13.09 4.89 24.30
N LEU A 348 -12.93 4.10 23.23
CA LEU A 348 -13.77 2.93 23.01
C LEU A 348 -13.57 1.91 24.16
N PRO A 349 -14.63 1.49 24.90
CA PRO A 349 -14.47 0.62 26.08
C PRO A 349 -13.97 -0.80 25.76
N ILE A 350 -14.03 -1.19 24.50
CA ILE A 350 -13.55 -2.49 23.99
C ILE A 350 -12.48 -2.27 22.93
N THR A 351 -11.61 -3.23 22.69
CA THR A 351 -10.66 -3.14 21.57
C THR A 351 -11.37 -3.28 20.23
N THR A 352 -10.78 -2.73 19.17
CA THR A 352 -11.33 -2.88 17.81
C THR A 352 -11.27 -4.32 17.31
N LYS A 353 -10.44 -5.19 17.87
CA LYS A 353 -10.52 -6.65 17.66
C LYS A 353 -11.83 -7.24 18.20
N VAL A 354 -12.25 -6.85 19.38
CA VAL A 354 -13.54 -7.27 19.96
C VAL A 354 -14.70 -6.72 19.14
N LEU A 355 -14.62 -5.45 18.76
CA LEU A 355 -15.62 -4.83 17.88
C LEU A 355 -15.73 -5.57 16.55
N TYR A 356 -14.59 -5.94 15.93
CA TYR A 356 -14.58 -6.71 14.69
C TYR A 356 -15.28 -8.07 14.83
N GLN A 357 -15.09 -8.79 15.94
CA GLN A 357 -15.78 -10.07 16.14
C GLN A 357 -17.31 -9.89 16.18
N ARG A 358 -17.80 -8.82 16.78
CA ARG A 358 -19.24 -8.47 16.78
C ARG A 358 -19.73 -8.14 15.37
N LEU A 359 -18.96 -7.34 14.62
CA LEU A 359 -19.28 -6.97 13.24
C LEU A 359 -19.28 -8.19 12.31
N LYS A 360 -18.31 -9.11 12.46
CA LYS A 360 -18.22 -10.35 11.69
C LYS A 360 -19.43 -11.24 11.89
N GLN A 361 -19.93 -11.36 13.11
CA GLN A 361 -21.17 -12.10 13.42
C GLN A 361 -22.39 -11.53 12.70
N ARG A 362 -22.35 -10.24 12.35
CA ARG A 362 -23.38 -9.53 11.59
C ARG A 362 -23.08 -9.42 10.09
N GLY A 363 -22.05 -10.16 9.63
CA GLY A 363 -21.67 -10.21 8.22
C GLY A 363 -20.85 -9.03 7.72
N VAL A 364 -20.32 -8.15 8.60
CA VAL A 364 -19.46 -7.03 8.18
C VAL A 364 -18.00 -7.36 8.45
N LEU A 365 -17.19 -7.36 7.40
CA LEU A 365 -15.77 -7.66 7.44
C LEU A 365 -14.96 -6.36 7.27
N ILE A 366 -14.20 -6.02 8.30
CA ILE A 366 -13.30 -4.85 8.37
C ILE A 366 -11.92 -5.27 8.86
N VAL A 367 -10.98 -4.37 9.03
CA VAL A 367 -9.67 -4.70 9.61
C VAL A 367 -9.42 -3.89 10.88
N PRO A 368 -9.23 -4.57 12.04
CA PRO A 368 -8.82 -3.91 13.28
C PRO A 368 -7.50 -3.16 13.13
N GLY A 369 -7.40 -2.03 13.82
CA GLY A 369 -6.26 -1.13 13.73
C GLY A 369 -4.96 -1.71 14.24
N GLU A 370 -5.03 -2.56 15.27
CA GLU A 370 -3.85 -3.13 15.95
C GLU A 370 -2.86 -3.82 15.01
N TYR A 371 -3.32 -4.31 13.86
CA TYR A 371 -2.46 -4.99 12.89
C TYR A 371 -1.52 -4.07 12.12
N PHE A 372 -1.71 -2.75 12.19
CA PHE A 372 -0.96 -1.77 11.38
C PHE A 372 0.15 -1.04 12.15
N PHE A 373 0.26 -1.25 13.47
CA PHE A 373 1.27 -0.60 14.31
C PHE A 373 2.55 -1.45 14.42
N ILE A 374 3.13 -1.74 13.26
CA ILE A 374 4.30 -2.61 13.11
C ILE A 374 5.54 -1.92 13.68
N GLY A 375 6.29 -2.63 14.54
CA GLY A 375 7.55 -2.13 15.09
C GLY A 375 7.40 -1.05 16.16
N LEU A 376 6.18 -0.66 16.52
CA LEU A 376 5.93 0.27 17.63
C LEU A 376 6.31 -0.42 18.95
N GLN A 377 7.18 0.23 19.75
CA GLN A 377 7.71 -0.36 20.97
C GLN A 377 6.82 -0.08 22.19
N ASP A 378 6.18 1.07 22.22
CA ASP A 378 5.32 1.51 23.32
C ASP A 378 3.88 1.11 23.09
N GLU A 379 3.20 0.66 24.15
CA GLU A 379 1.75 0.50 24.11
C GLU A 379 1.08 1.86 23.89
N TRP A 380 0.13 1.88 22.96
CA TRP A 380 -0.61 3.09 22.64
C TRP A 380 -2.11 2.75 22.49
N ALA A 381 -2.94 3.29 23.40
CA ALA A 381 -4.37 3.01 23.44
C ALA A 381 -5.04 3.26 22.07
N HIS A 382 -4.62 4.31 21.39
CA HIS A 382 -5.09 4.66 20.04
C HIS A 382 -5.03 3.50 19.03
N SER A 383 -4.04 2.59 19.14
CA SER A 383 -3.92 1.42 18.27
C SER A 383 -5.11 0.45 18.42
N HIS A 384 -5.75 0.42 19.58
CA HIS A 384 -6.90 -0.43 19.90
C HIS A 384 -8.26 0.25 19.64
N GLU A 385 -8.23 1.52 19.25
CA GLU A 385 -9.41 2.36 19.02
C GLU A 385 -9.67 2.62 17.55
N CYS A 386 -8.82 2.14 16.66
CA CYS A 386 -8.87 2.42 15.23
C CYS A 386 -9.31 1.23 14.38
N LEU A 387 -9.98 1.52 13.26
CA LEU A 387 -10.40 0.56 12.23
C LEU A 387 -10.01 1.04 10.84
N ARG A 388 -9.58 0.10 9.97
CA ARG A 388 -9.49 0.35 8.54
C ARG A 388 -10.75 -0.14 7.84
N MET A 389 -11.41 0.74 7.09
CA MET A 389 -12.54 0.43 6.22
C MET A 389 -12.20 0.78 4.77
N ASN A 390 -12.45 -0.09 3.79
CA ASN A 390 -12.45 0.30 2.39
C ASN A 390 -13.77 0.96 1.99
N TYR A 391 -13.75 1.81 0.97
CA TYR A 391 -14.93 2.46 0.43
C TYR A 391 -15.20 2.10 -1.04
N VAL A 392 -14.69 0.94 -1.49
CA VAL A 392 -14.74 0.52 -2.91
C VAL A 392 -16.02 -0.24 -3.28
N GLN A 393 -16.79 -0.68 -2.30
CA GLN A 393 -18.04 -1.40 -2.50
C GLN A 393 -19.11 -0.53 -3.16
N ASP A 394 -20.19 -1.14 -3.67
CA ASP A 394 -21.35 -0.39 -4.09
C ASP A 394 -21.99 0.38 -2.93
N ASP A 395 -22.77 1.40 -3.24
CA ASP A 395 -23.30 2.34 -2.24
C ASP A 395 -24.29 1.67 -1.28
N GLU A 396 -25.03 0.66 -1.74
CA GLU A 396 -25.99 -0.07 -0.89
C GLU A 396 -25.26 -0.94 0.13
N ALA A 397 -24.28 -1.72 -0.31
CA ALA A 397 -23.45 -2.53 0.59
C ALA A 397 -22.68 -1.65 1.60
N MET A 398 -22.12 -0.54 1.13
CA MET A 398 -21.41 0.42 1.99
C MET A 398 -22.35 1.02 3.03
N GLN A 399 -23.55 1.47 2.66
CA GLN A 399 -24.54 2.03 3.60
C GLN A 399 -24.99 1.01 4.64
N ARG A 400 -25.30 -0.23 4.21
CA ARG A 400 -25.65 -1.32 5.13
C ARG A 400 -24.52 -1.61 6.11
N GLY A 401 -23.28 -1.73 5.64
CA GLY A 401 -22.13 -1.99 6.49
C GLY A 401 -21.87 -0.88 7.50
N ILE A 402 -21.93 0.38 7.07
CA ILE A 402 -21.78 1.55 7.95
C ILE A 402 -22.88 1.59 9.02
N THR A 403 -24.13 1.28 8.68
CA THR A 403 -25.23 1.20 9.65
C THR A 403 -24.92 0.17 10.74
N ILE A 404 -24.46 -1.02 10.37
CA ILE A 404 -24.09 -2.08 11.32
C ILE A 404 -22.91 -1.66 12.20
N ILE A 405 -21.89 -1.00 11.62
CA ILE A 405 -20.76 -0.46 12.38
C ILE A 405 -21.26 0.56 13.42
N ALA A 406 -22.12 1.49 13.02
CA ALA A 406 -22.68 2.51 13.92
C ALA A 406 -23.44 1.91 15.10
N GLU A 407 -24.27 0.89 14.86
CA GLU A 407 -25.03 0.20 15.90
C GLU A 407 -24.11 -0.52 16.91
N GLU A 408 -23.07 -1.22 16.44
CA GLU A 408 -22.14 -1.93 17.33
C GLU A 408 -21.24 -0.97 18.12
N VAL A 409 -20.82 0.14 17.51
CA VAL A 409 -20.08 1.21 18.20
C VAL A 409 -20.95 1.86 19.28
N ALA A 410 -22.22 2.19 18.98
CA ALA A 410 -23.13 2.76 19.95
C ALA A 410 -23.39 1.80 21.14
N LYS A 411 -23.52 0.50 20.88
CA LYS A 411 -23.61 -0.51 21.94
C LYS A 411 -22.35 -0.56 22.81
N ALA A 412 -21.18 -0.56 22.17
CA ALA A 412 -19.90 -0.59 22.89
C ALA A 412 -19.74 0.61 23.82
N TYR A 413 -20.11 1.81 23.38
CA TYR A 413 -20.06 3.01 24.22
C TYR A 413 -21.13 3.05 25.34
N ALA A 414 -22.13 2.21 25.27
CA ALA A 414 -23.17 2.10 26.31
C ALA A 414 -22.84 1.04 27.41
N GLU A 415 -21.81 0.25 27.21
CA GLU A 415 -21.30 -0.74 28.17
C GLU A 415 -20.45 -0.09 29.27
#